data_5f0e64ffeaa2644612d96f352a808596
#
_entry.id   5f0e64ffeaa2644612d96f352a808596
#
_cell.length_a   1.000
_cell.length_b   1.000
_cell.length_c   1.000
_cell.angle_alpha   90.00
_cell.angle_beta   90.00
_cell.angle_gamma   90.00
#
_symmetry.space_group_name_H-M   'P 1'
#
loop_
_entity.id
_entity.type
_entity.pdbx_description
1 polymer ?
#
loop_
_entity_poly.entity_id
_entity_poly.type
_entity_poly.pdbx_seq_one_letter_code
_entity_poly.pdbx_strand_id
1 'polypeptide(L)'
;MDQMQLIKRAIEVRKGGEKAALATIIRTKGSTPRKTGSRMIVFPCGRIEGTIGGGCGEAEVIEKAFEVIQSNTPSQQRVDLTKGLFFEDGGICGGIMDVFIEPI
;
A
#
# COMPACT_ATOMS: atom_id res chain seq x y z
N MET A 1 9.78 -9.80 -3.94
CA MET A 1 10.69 -8.66 -3.70
C MET A 1 10.76 -8.39 -2.22
N ASP A 2 11.94 -8.44 -1.62
CA ASP A 2 12.07 -8.15 -0.20
C ASP A 2 12.09 -6.63 0.05
N GLN A 3 12.03 -6.24 1.33
CA GLN A 3 11.90 -4.82 1.67
C GLN A 3 13.11 -3.99 1.23
N MET A 4 14.29 -4.55 1.32
CA MET A 4 15.50 -3.84 0.89
C MET A 4 15.50 -3.61 -0.62
N GLN A 5 15.12 -4.62 -1.39
CA GLN A 5 15.00 -4.50 -2.84
C GLN A 5 13.97 -3.45 -3.21
N LEU A 6 12.86 -3.39 -2.47
CA LEU A 6 11.80 -2.44 -2.73
C LEU A 6 12.25 -1.01 -2.44
N ILE A 7 12.97 -0.80 -1.35
CA ILE A 7 13.53 0.52 -1.02
C ILE A 7 14.50 0.97 -2.12
N LYS A 8 15.37 0.09 -2.57
CA LYS A 8 16.30 0.39 -3.67
C LYS A 8 15.54 0.75 -4.93
N ARG A 9 14.47 0.02 -5.23
CA ARG A 9 13.63 0.30 -6.39
C ARG A 9 12.97 1.68 -6.30
N ALA A 10 12.49 2.05 -5.11
CA ALA A 10 11.89 3.37 -4.88
C ALA A 10 12.89 4.49 -5.14
N ILE A 11 14.13 4.29 -4.71
CA ILE A 11 15.20 5.25 -4.94
C ILE A 11 15.48 5.40 -6.44
N GLU A 12 15.53 4.29 -7.17
CA GLU A 12 15.73 4.30 -8.62
C GLU A 12 14.62 5.05 -9.34
N VAL A 13 13.36 4.81 -8.95
CA VAL A 13 12.21 5.48 -9.53
C VAL A 13 12.32 6.99 -9.32
N ARG A 14 12.65 7.39 -8.12
CA ARG A 14 12.80 8.81 -7.78
C ARG A 14 13.93 9.46 -8.58
N LYS A 15 15.08 8.80 -8.66
CA LYS A 15 16.23 9.32 -9.40
C LYS A 15 15.95 9.42 -10.90
N GLY A 16 15.16 8.49 -11.42
CA GLY A 16 14.78 8.47 -12.84
C GLY A 16 13.76 9.53 -13.22
N GLY A 17 13.23 10.28 -12.26
CA GLY A 17 12.23 11.30 -12.53
C GLY A 17 10.84 10.74 -12.79
N GLU A 18 10.64 9.44 -12.65
CA GLU A 18 9.33 8.81 -12.82
C GLU A 18 8.49 9.08 -11.59
N LYS A 19 7.24 9.45 -11.79
CA LYS A 19 6.33 9.69 -10.68
C LYS A 19 5.72 8.38 -10.20
N ALA A 20 5.64 8.25 -8.88
CA ALA A 20 5.02 7.09 -8.27
C ALA A 20 4.65 7.43 -6.83
N ALA A 21 4.00 6.51 -6.14
CA ALA A 21 3.72 6.62 -4.72
C ALA A 21 4.27 5.41 -3.99
N LEU A 22 4.79 5.64 -2.80
CA LEU A 22 5.26 4.57 -1.93
C LEU A 22 4.26 4.42 -0.78
N ALA A 23 3.65 3.25 -0.67
CA ALA A 23 2.72 2.93 0.40
C ALA A 23 3.43 2.05 1.42
N THR A 24 3.36 2.46 2.69
CA THR A 24 4.01 1.75 3.79
C THR A 24 2.99 1.48 4.89
N ILE A 25 2.91 0.23 5.34
CA ILE A 25 2.08 -0.08 6.50
C ILE A 25 2.79 0.44 7.75
N ILE A 26 2.17 1.40 8.44
CA ILE A 26 2.75 2.02 9.62
C ILE A 26 2.14 1.52 10.93
N ARG A 27 1.00 0.87 10.86
CA ARG A 27 0.33 0.32 12.03
C ARG A 27 -0.61 -0.80 11.62
N THR A 28 -0.67 -1.84 12.43
CA THR A 28 -1.66 -2.92 12.23
C THR A 28 -2.32 -3.22 13.56
N LYS A 29 -3.57 -3.69 13.47
CA LYS A 29 -4.33 -4.16 14.63
C LYS A 29 -5.14 -5.36 14.18
N GLY A 30 -5.06 -6.43 14.97
CA GLY A 30 -5.74 -7.68 14.62
C GLY A 30 -5.00 -8.46 13.55
N SER A 31 -5.74 -9.28 12.83
CA SER A 31 -5.16 -10.14 11.78
C SER A 31 -5.06 -9.40 10.47
N THR A 32 -3.85 -9.23 10.00
CA THR A 32 -3.58 -8.54 8.73
C THR A 32 -2.67 -9.38 7.84
N PRO A 33 -2.81 -9.28 6.50
CA PRO A 33 -2.03 -10.12 5.59
C PRO A 33 -0.53 -9.78 5.58
N ARG A 34 -0.21 -8.53 5.89
CA ARG A 34 1.18 -8.09 5.99
C ARG A 34 1.37 -7.27 7.25
N LYS A 35 2.60 -7.14 7.68
CA LYS A 35 2.94 -6.47 8.94
C LYS A 35 3.47 -5.06 8.70
N THR A 36 3.54 -4.29 9.78
CA THR A 36 4.16 -2.97 9.79
C THR A 36 5.53 -3.02 9.12
N GLY A 37 5.80 -2.05 8.28
CA GLY A 37 7.03 -1.97 7.51
C GLY A 37 6.93 -2.53 6.10
N SER A 38 5.88 -3.27 5.79
CA SER A 38 5.66 -3.76 4.42
C SER A 38 5.34 -2.59 3.50
N ARG A 39 5.87 -2.62 2.29
CA ARG A 39 5.78 -1.52 1.34
C ARG A 39 5.35 -1.97 -0.04
N MET A 40 4.77 -1.02 -0.77
CA MET A 40 4.32 -1.25 -2.14
C MET A 40 4.53 0.05 -2.92
N ILE A 41 5.03 -0.05 -4.14
CA ILE A 41 5.13 1.10 -5.04
C ILE A 41 3.97 1.05 -6.00
N VAL A 42 3.27 2.18 -6.16
CA VAL A 42 2.16 2.32 -7.09
C VAL A 42 2.56 3.31 -8.17
N PHE A 43 2.48 2.88 -9.43
CA PHE A 43 2.77 3.73 -10.58
C PHE A 43 1.50 4.35 -11.14
N PRO A 44 1.59 5.47 -11.85
CA PRO A 44 0.40 6.15 -12.39
C PRO A 44 -0.46 5.28 -13.31
N CYS A 45 0.14 4.31 -13.97
CA CYS A 45 -0.59 3.38 -14.85
C CYS A 45 -1.34 2.29 -14.08
N GLY A 46 -1.20 2.23 -12.76
CA GLY A 46 -1.82 1.21 -11.94
C GLY A 46 -0.94 0.00 -11.67
N ARG A 47 0.22 -0.07 -12.30
CA ARG A 47 1.18 -1.15 -12.03
C ARG A 47 1.69 -1.00 -10.59
N ILE A 48 1.91 -2.11 -9.92
CA ILE A 48 2.45 -2.12 -8.57
C ILE A 48 3.69 -3.00 -8.48
N GLU A 49 4.57 -2.67 -7.55
CA GLU A 49 5.72 -3.49 -7.19
C GLU A 49 5.72 -3.64 -5.67
N GLY A 50 5.96 -4.85 -5.19
CA GLY A 50 5.78 -5.16 -3.78
C GLY A 50 4.32 -5.42 -3.45
N THR A 51 3.99 -5.56 -2.18
CA THR A 51 2.62 -5.78 -1.76
C THR A 51 2.41 -5.39 -0.30
N ILE A 52 1.20 -4.95 0.00
CA ILE A 52 0.76 -4.72 1.37
C ILE A 52 -0.37 -5.65 1.77
N GLY A 53 -0.73 -6.61 0.91
CA GLY A 53 -1.77 -7.54 1.28
C GLY A 53 -2.42 -8.37 0.19
N GLY A 54 -1.91 -8.29 -1.02
CA GLY A 54 -2.35 -9.19 -2.07
C GLY A 54 -3.83 -9.17 -2.40
N GLY A 55 -4.45 -8.03 -2.47
CA GLY A 55 -5.86 -7.89 -2.80
C GLY A 55 -6.72 -7.38 -1.67
N CYS A 56 -6.43 -7.81 -0.44
CA CYS A 56 -7.17 -7.32 0.73
C CYS A 56 -6.81 -5.85 0.97
N GLY A 57 -7.67 -4.95 0.58
CA GLY A 57 -7.50 -3.52 0.79
C GLY A 57 -6.53 -2.82 -0.15
N GLU A 58 -5.87 -3.56 -1.05
CA GLU A 58 -4.95 -2.93 -1.99
C GLU A 58 -5.64 -1.93 -2.91
N ALA A 59 -6.86 -2.24 -3.32
CA ALA A 59 -7.61 -1.35 -4.20
C ALA A 59 -7.80 0.05 -3.59
N GLU A 60 -8.13 0.12 -2.31
CA GLU A 60 -8.30 1.41 -1.61
C GLU A 60 -6.99 2.19 -1.56
N VAL A 61 -5.89 1.49 -1.32
CA VAL A 61 -4.57 2.10 -1.25
C VAL A 61 -4.12 2.58 -2.63
N ILE A 62 -4.41 1.82 -3.66
CA ILE A 62 -4.08 2.20 -5.04
C ILE A 62 -4.83 3.47 -5.43
N GLU A 63 -6.12 3.56 -5.12
CA GLU A 63 -6.89 4.77 -5.38
C GLU A 63 -6.31 5.99 -4.67
N LYS A 64 -5.98 5.84 -3.40
CA LYS A 64 -5.39 6.93 -2.63
C LYS A 64 -4.00 7.29 -3.18
N ALA A 65 -3.26 6.30 -3.65
CA ALA A 65 -1.95 6.53 -4.26
C ALA A 65 -2.05 7.40 -5.50
N PHE A 66 -3.08 7.22 -6.32
CA PHE A 66 -3.30 8.08 -7.49
C PHE A 66 -3.51 9.52 -7.07
N GLU A 67 -4.29 9.76 -6.01
CA GLU A 67 -4.49 11.10 -5.47
C GLU A 67 -3.19 11.70 -4.98
N VAL A 68 -2.37 10.90 -4.29
CA VAL A 68 -1.07 11.32 -3.77
C VAL A 68 -0.13 11.71 -4.91
N ILE A 69 -0.09 10.91 -5.96
CA ILE A 69 0.75 11.21 -7.13
C ILE A 69 0.30 12.52 -7.77
N GLN A 70 -0.99 12.69 -7.94
CA GLN A 70 -1.55 13.84 -8.62
C GLN A 70 -1.36 15.14 -7.83
N SER A 71 -1.60 15.08 -6.51
CA SER A 71 -1.49 16.25 -5.64
C SER A 71 -0.07 16.51 -5.15
N ASN A 72 0.82 15.54 -5.31
CA ASN A 72 2.18 15.56 -4.75
C ASN A 72 2.16 15.80 -3.25
N THR A 73 1.17 15.28 -2.57
CA THR A 73 0.97 15.47 -1.13
C THR A 73 0.79 14.11 -0.47
N PRO A 74 1.53 13.80 0.59
CA PRO A 74 1.37 12.52 1.28
C PRO A 74 0.02 12.43 1.99
N SER A 75 -0.44 11.20 2.22
CA SER A 75 -1.71 10.96 2.87
C SER A 75 -1.65 9.65 3.65
N GLN A 76 -2.63 9.44 4.51
CA GLN A 76 -2.81 8.18 5.22
C GLN A 76 -4.13 7.56 4.78
N GLN A 77 -4.14 6.24 4.70
CA GLN A 77 -5.34 5.48 4.39
C GLN A 77 -5.51 4.40 5.43
N ARG A 78 -6.65 4.40 6.12
CA ARG A 78 -7.00 3.29 6.99
C ARG A 78 -7.74 2.25 6.17
N VAL A 79 -7.28 1.03 6.23
CA VAL A 79 -7.90 -0.12 5.57
C VAL A 79 -8.51 -1.00 6.65
N ASP A 80 -9.84 -1.07 6.66
CA ASP A 80 -10.58 -1.85 7.63
C ASP A 80 -10.98 -3.18 6.99
N LEU A 81 -10.30 -4.24 7.37
CA LEU A 81 -10.53 -5.59 6.85
C LEU A 81 -11.54 -6.38 7.67
N THR A 82 -12.18 -5.72 8.65
CA THR A 82 -13.18 -6.36 9.50
C THR A 82 -14.57 -6.35 8.88
N LYS A 83 -14.76 -5.65 7.76
CA LYS A 83 -16.08 -5.45 7.17
C LYS A 83 -16.46 -6.56 6.19
N GLY A 84 -17.58 -7.08 6.44
CA GLY A 84 -18.59 -7.87 5.76
C GLY A 84 -18.18 -8.85 4.66
N LEU A 85 -17.84 -8.38 3.54
CA LEU A 85 -17.73 -9.23 2.35
C LEU A 85 -16.67 -10.33 2.42
N PHE A 86 -15.68 -10.12 3.25
CA PHE A 86 -14.58 -11.07 3.39
C PHE A 86 -14.95 -12.30 4.19
N PHE A 87 -16.02 -12.22 4.96
CA PHE A 87 -16.47 -13.36 5.76
C PHE A 87 -17.02 -14.49 4.93
N GLU A 88 -17.60 -14.18 3.79
CA GLU A 88 -18.16 -15.18 2.91
C GLU A 88 -17.09 -16.05 2.27
N ASP A 89 -15.90 -15.50 2.12
CA ASP A 89 -14.77 -16.20 1.53
C ASP A 89 -13.85 -16.86 2.54
N GLY A 90 -14.37 -17.10 3.75
CA GLY A 90 -13.56 -17.72 4.78
C GLY A 90 -12.98 -16.74 5.77
N GLY A 91 -13.29 -15.50 5.64
CA GLY A 91 -13.13 -14.50 6.67
C GLY A 91 -11.74 -14.32 7.24
N ILE A 92 -10.75 -14.36 6.46
CA ILE A 92 -9.40 -14.49 6.94
C ILE A 92 -8.72 -13.22 7.36
N CYS A 93 -9.19 -12.07 6.88
CA CYS A 93 -8.62 -10.81 7.29
C CYS A 93 -9.58 -10.17 8.27
N GLY A 94 -9.16 -10.01 9.49
CA GLY A 94 -10.01 -9.45 10.53
C GLY A 94 -9.39 -8.24 11.21
N GLY A 95 -8.44 -7.58 10.55
CA GLY A 95 -7.70 -6.51 11.15
C GLY A 95 -7.87 -5.15 10.49
N ILE A 96 -7.11 -4.21 10.99
CA ILE A 96 -7.06 -2.85 10.49
C ILE A 96 -5.61 -2.52 10.18
N MET A 97 -5.37 -1.87 9.05
CA MET A 97 -4.05 -1.38 8.67
C MET A 97 -4.11 0.12 8.48
N ASP A 98 -3.12 0.82 8.99
CA ASP A 98 -2.91 2.23 8.64
C ASP A 98 -1.74 2.27 7.67
N VAL A 99 -1.96 2.86 6.52
CA VAL A 99 -0.99 2.91 5.44
C VAL A 99 -0.62 4.36 5.16
N PHE A 100 0.66 4.65 5.19
CA PHE A 100 1.17 5.98 4.84
C PHE A 100 1.58 5.94 3.37
N ILE A 101 1.08 6.90 2.60
CA ILE A 101 1.29 6.94 1.16
C ILE A 101 1.96 8.25 0.81
N GLU A 102 3.14 8.18 0.22
CA GLU A 102 3.93 9.37 -0.07
C GLU A 102 4.37 9.40 -1.53
N PRO A 103 4.44 10.60 -2.13
CA PRO A 103 4.95 10.72 -3.49
C PRO A 103 6.46 10.52 -3.52
N ILE A 104 6.92 9.87 -4.56
CA ILE A 104 8.37 9.69 -4.77
C ILE A 104 8.78 10.11 -6.16
#